data_44d2e0384d2fad5af400d2b1579139f3
#
_entry.id   44d2e0384d2fad5af400d2b1579139f3
#
_cell.length_a   1.000
_cell.length_b   1.000
_cell.length_c   1.000
_cell.angle_alpha   90.00
_cell.angle_beta   90.00
_cell.angle_gamma   90.00
#
_symmetry.space_group_name_H-M   'P 1'
#
loop_
_entity.id
_entity.type
_entity.pdbx_description
1 polymer ?
#
loop_
_entity_poly.entity_id
_entity_poly.type
_entity_poly.pdbx_seq_one_letter_code
_entity_poly.pdbx_strand_id
1 'polypeptide(L)'
;MLTVTSLHRSAAAILAALHLLGARVHAAVPASQVQPVSEAQAAEYKLDPKFFKKATWVQDILIATSEKVSDFTHREAAYQFDMVMKTFRPEIAQRIRDKKVLCVLVAHNELTSDVPLFASDKTGKELDFYNWRQRGFLANKNGRQVVLFAEEDVMEYEGGMQLESILIHEFGHVIQGAGFDAELQVRVRAAYQNAKAKGIYNDGYAAQKFRRVTSETPVSLLDALVKSFPDQTKDFLRACLDGGDILVNGRPVRADAKVTRNDKVLIVFGGPKQCYALVNAAEYWAEGVQDWYDTNRTMDHDHNHIHTRAQLKTYDPELAKLCAEVLGDSEWRFVSPRTRAGQGHLAGYDPATAPRVAKLEHIDQAAQDYYDKYWKDYWKRLHEKHSAKATSKGQQ
;
A
#
# COMPACT_ATOMS: atom_id res chain seq x y z
N MET A 1 -31.49 56.43 67.04
CA MET A 1 -31.66 56.78 65.62
C MET A 1 -30.99 55.73 64.81
N LEU A 2 -31.75 55.08 64.01
CA LEU A 2 -31.42 53.94 63.15
C LEU A 2 -30.41 54.35 62.01
N THR A 3 -29.51 53.50 61.66
CA THR A 3 -29.22 53.23 60.27
C THR A 3 -28.61 51.84 60.09
N VAL A 4 -29.28 51.06 59.26
CA VAL A 4 -28.94 49.71 58.80
C VAL A 4 -27.93 49.82 57.71
N THR A 5 -26.80 49.12 57.78
CA THR A 5 -25.89 48.92 56.67
C THR A 5 -25.89 47.46 56.25
N SER A 6 -26.33 47.24 55.01
CA SER A 6 -26.45 45.94 54.35
C SER A 6 -25.06 45.34 53.98
N LEU A 7 -24.84 44.11 54.36
CA LEU A 7 -23.73 43.29 53.86
C LEU A 7 -24.02 42.83 52.43
N HIS A 8 -23.23 43.28 51.52
CA HIS A 8 -23.13 42.65 50.20
C HIS A 8 -22.06 41.55 50.23
N ARG A 9 -22.51 40.30 50.13
CA ARG A 9 -21.65 39.15 49.87
C ARG A 9 -21.38 39.07 48.39
N SER A 10 -20.16 39.38 47.99
CA SER A 10 -19.68 39.09 46.62
C SER A 10 -19.33 37.60 46.49
N ALA A 11 -20.14 36.88 45.77
CA ALA A 11 -19.82 35.53 45.35
C ALA A 11 -18.92 35.61 44.14
N ALA A 12 -17.64 35.27 44.30
CA ALA A 12 -16.70 35.07 43.23
C ALA A 12 -17.04 33.71 42.55
N ALA A 13 -17.63 33.77 41.38
CA ALA A 13 -17.82 32.59 40.53
C ALA A 13 -16.48 32.23 39.89
N ILE A 14 -15.88 31.14 40.32
CA ILE A 14 -14.73 30.50 39.64
C ILE A 14 -15.29 29.78 38.44
N LEU A 15 -15.12 30.34 37.23
CA LEU A 15 -15.33 29.65 35.96
C LEU A 15 -14.17 28.65 35.75
N ALA A 16 -14.40 27.41 36.13
CA ALA A 16 -13.55 26.31 35.69
C ALA A 16 -13.82 26.07 34.19
N ALA A 17 -12.92 26.53 33.33
CA ALA A 17 -12.92 26.18 31.93
C ALA A 17 -12.53 24.69 31.78
N LEU A 18 -13.52 23.81 31.76
CA LEU A 18 -13.33 22.45 31.27
C LEU A 18 -13.03 22.53 29.76
N HIS A 19 -11.78 22.33 29.41
CA HIS A 19 -11.41 21.98 28.05
C HIS A 19 -11.92 20.56 27.77
N LEU A 20 -13.17 20.48 27.32
CA LEU A 20 -13.67 19.29 26.63
C LEU A 20 -12.85 19.15 25.34
N LEU A 21 -11.86 18.26 25.37
CA LEU A 21 -11.30 17.66 24.16
C LEU A 21 -12.48 16.94 23.48
N GLY A 22 -13.19 17.67 22.64
CA GLY A 22 -14.17 17.12 21.74
C GLY A 22 -13.48 16.20 20.76
N ALA A 23 -13.47 14.89 21.06
CA ALA A 23 -13.29 13.90 20.02
C ALA A 23 -14.35 14.22 18.95
N ARG A 24 -13.94 14.81 17.82
CA ARG A 24 -14.80 14.99 16.66
C ARG A 24 -15.20 13.58 16.23
N VAL A 25 -16.37 13.14 16.63
CA VAL A 25 -17.03 11.99 16.04
C VAL A 25 -17.21 12.37 14.57
N HIS A 26 -16.34 11.84 13.71
CA HIS A 26 -16.54 11.94 12.27
C HIS A 26 -17.90 11.28 12.02
N ALA A 27 -18.84 12.04 11.47
CA ALA A 27 -20.12 11.49 11.08
C ALA A 27 -19.84 10.24 10.23
N ALA A 28 -20.35 9.10 10.69
CA ALA A 28 -20.14 7.84 10.01
C ALA A 28 -20.64 8.00 8.57
N VAL A 29 -19.75 7.81 7.59
CA VAL A 29 -20.17 7.70 6.18
C VAL A 29 -21.18 6.57 6.13
N PRO A 30 -22.41 6.77 5.57
CA PRO A 30 -23.36 5.69 5.45
C PRO A 30 -22.70 4.50 4.76
N ALA A 31 -22.80 3.31 5.36
CA ALA A 31 -22.24 2.11 4.76
C ALA A 31 -22.85 1.92 3.37
N SER A 32 -22.02 1.94 2.33
CA SER A 32 -22.47 1.71 0.96
C SER A 32 -23.18 0.35 0.88
N GLN A 33 -24.39 0.33 0.34
CA GLN A 33 -25.16 -0.90 0.25
C GLN A 33 -24.63 -1.77 -0.89
N VAL A 34 -24.37 -3.04 -0.57
CA VAL A 34 -24.10 -4.06 -1.56
C VAL A 34 -25.42 -4.58 -2.09
N GLN A 35 -25.59 -4.58 -3.41
CA GLN A 35 -26.81 -4.98 -4.10
C GLN A 35 -26.49 -5.94 -5.25
N PRO A 36 -27.46 -6.72 -5.73
CA PRO A 36 -27.27 -7.46 -6.98
C PRO A 36 -26.98 -6.52 -8.16
N VAL A 37 -26.11 -6.96 -9.08
CA VAL A 37 -25.89 -6.24 -10.36
C VAL A 37 -27.20 -6.22 -11.14
N SER A 38 -27.70 -5.03 -11.47
CA SER A 38 -28.89 -4.89 -12.30
C SER A 38 -28.61 -5.14 -13.78
N GLU A 39 -29.65 -5.47 -14.55
CA GLU A 39 -29.53 -5.65 -16.01
C GLU A 39 -29.02 -4.36 -16.69
N ALA A 40 -29.46 -3.20 -16.23
CA ALA A 40 -28.98 -1.90 -16.74
C ALA A 40 -27.48 -1.69 -16.50
N GLN A 41 -26.99 -2.02 -15.31
CA GLN A 41 -25.56 -1.96 -14.98
C GLN A 41 -24.75 -2.96 -15.83
N ALA A 42 -25.26 -4.20 -15.95
CA ALA A 42 -24.61 -5.23 -16.76
C ALA A 42 -24.49 -4.79 -18.23
N ALA A 43 -25.55 -4.22 -18.79
CA ALA A 43 -25.55 -3.72 -20.16
C ALA A 43 -24.61 -2.51 -20.34
N GLU A 44 -24.72 -1.50 -19.46
CA GLU A 44 -23.92 -0.28 -19.55
C GLU A 44 -22.41 -0.55 -19.39
N TYR A 45 -22.03 -1.39 -18.43
CA TYR A 45 -20.64 -1.70 -18.11
C TYR A 45 -20.11 -2.93 -18.86
N LYS A 46 -20.94 -3.59 -19.68
CA LYS A 46 -20.62 -4.83 -20.41
C LYS A 46 -20.10 -5.92 -19.47
N LEU A 47 -20.81 -6.10 -18.37
CA LEU A 47 -20.51 -7.12 -17.37
C LEU A 47 -21.18 -8.45 -17.76
N ASP A 48 -20.44 -9.56 -17.66
CA ASP A 48 -21.04 -10.90 -17.81
C ASP A 48 -21.91 -11.21 -16.58
N PRO A 49 -23.23 -11.35 -16.71
CA PRO A 49 -24.13 -11.59 -15.58
C PRO A 49 -23.95 -13.00 -14.97
N LYS A 50 -23.23 -13.90 -15.63
CA LYS A 50 -22.86 -15.20 -15.06
C LYS A 50 -21.80 -15.04 -13.95
N PHE A 51 -20.89 -14.08 -14.10
CA PHE A 51 -19.81 -13.82 -13.16
C PHE A 51 -20.16 -12.70 -12.17
N PHE A 52 -20.55 -11.51 -12.68
CA PHE A 52 -20.78 -10.34 -11.84
C PHE A 52 -22.15 -10.43 -11.14
N LYS A 53 -22.14 -10.56 -9.83
CA LYS A 53 -23.34 -10.76 -8.99
C LYS A 53 -23.61 -9.61 -8.05
N LYS A 54 -22.58 -8.95 -7.54
CA LYS A 54 -22.67 -7.89 -6.53
C LYS A 54 -22.20 -6.55 -7.08
N ALA A 55 -22.86 -5.48 -6.68
CA ALA A 55 -22.54 -4.11 -7.05
C ALA A 55 -22.65 -3.16 -5.87
N THR A 56 -21.80 -2.16 -5.86
CA THR A 56 -21.83 -1.02 -4.92
C THR A 56 -21.49 0.25 -5.67
N TRP A 57 -22.19 1.34 -5.37
CA TRP A 57 -21.90 2.66 -5.92
C TRP A 57 -21.23 3.56 -4.90
N VAL A 58 -20.22 4.27 -5.33
CA VAL A 58 -19.57 5.32 -4.53
C VAL A 58 -19.02 6.40 -5.47
N GLN A 59 -19.39 7.66 -5.27
CA GLN A 59 -18.87 8.78 -6.08
C GLN A 59 -18.98 8.55 -7.60
N ASP A 60 -20.06 7.91 -8.05
CA ASP A 60 -20.32 7.46 -9.43
C ASP A 60 -19.31 6.43 -9.98
N ILE A 61 -18.51 5.82 -9.12
CA ILE A 61 -17.72 4.63 -9.45
C ILE A 61 -18.58 3.40 -9.14
N LEU A 62 -18.69 2.50 -10.12
CA LEU A 62 -19.30 1.18 -9.91
C LEU A 62 -18.25 0.19 -9.41
N ILE A 63 -18.49 -0.41 -8.26
CA ILE A 63 -17.74 -1.58 -7.78
C ILE A 63 -18.54 -2.81 -8.11
N ALA A 64 -18.01 -3.74 -8.94
CA ALA A 64 -18.70 -4.95 -9.36
C ALA A 64 -17.84 -6.20 -9.15
N THR A 65 -18.47 -7.29 -8.66
CA THR A 65 -17.72 -8.49 -8.25
C THR A 65 -18.52 -9.77 -8.52
N SER A 66 -17.83 -10.90 -8.41
CA SER A 66 -18.47 -12.21 -8.22
C SER A 66 -19.22 -12.27 -6.88
N GLU A 67 -19.96 -13.35 -6.67
CA GLU A 67 -20.63 -13.62 -5.40
C GLU A 67 -19.66 -13.91 -4.24
N LYS A 68 -18.43 -14.34 -4.55
CA LYS A 68 -17.42 -14.79 -3.56
C LYS A 68 -16.80 -13.66 -2.76
N VAL A 69 -16.74 -12.44 -3.31
CA VAL A 69 -16.15 -11.28 -2.61
C VAL A 69 -17.02 -10.90 -1.43
N SER A 70 -16.40 -10.64 -0.28
CA SER A 70 -17.08 -10.23 0.94
C SER A 70 -17.78 -8.87 0.79
N ASP A 71 -18.94 -8.70 1.40
CA ASP A 71 -19.61 -7.41 1.50
C ASP A 71 -18.80 -6.39 2.31
N PHE A 72 -17.96 -6.85 3.23
CA PHE A 72 -17.04 -5.97 3.95
C PHE A 72 -16.00 -5.36 3.01
N THR A 73 -15.50 -6.14 2.05
CA THR A 73 -14.54 -5.65 1.05
C THR A 73 -15.16 -4.58 0.14
N HIS A 74 -16.41 -4.77 -0.28
CA HIS A 74 -17.17 -3.74 -1.01
C HIS A 74 -17.27 -2.44 -0.21
N ARG A 75 -17.65 -2.55 1.07
CA ARG A 75 -17.82 -1.38 1.95
C ARG A 75 -16.49 -0.68 2.23
N GLU A 76 -15.41 -1.45 2.42
CA GLU A 76 -14.08 -0.89 2.64
C GLU A 76 -13.57 -0.17 1.38
N ALA A 77 -13.67 -0.78 0.21
CA ALA A 77 -13.29 -0.14 -1.04
C ALA A 77 -14.11 1.15 -1.28
N ALA A 78 -15.43 1.09 -1.08
CA ALA A 78 -16.28 2.26 -1.21
C ALA A 78 -15.92 3.36 -0.20
N TYR A 79 -15.60 3.00 1.04
CA TYR A 79 -15.13 3.95 2.05
C TYR A 79 -13.83 4.64 1.64
N GLN A 80 -12.83 3.88 1.15
CA GLN A 80 -11.56 4.46 0.71
C GLN A 80 -11.77 5.41 -0.47
N PHE A 81 -12.54 5.03 -1.50
CA PHE A 81 -12.86 5.92 -2.62
C PHE A 81 -13.57 7.20 -2.16
N ASP A 82 -14.57 7.11 -1.27
CA ASP A 82 -15.27 8.27 -0.75
C ASP A 82 -14.34 9.20 0.01
N MET A 83 -13.52 8.66 0.91
CA MET A 83 -12.60 9.47 1.73
C MET A 83 -11.53 10.17 0.89
N VAL A 84 -11.05 9.53 -0.17
CA VAL A 84 -10.08 10.12 -1.09
C VAL A 84 -10.72 11.17 -1.99
N MET A 85 -11.88 10.87 -2.60
CA MET A 85 -12.51 11.77 -3.58
C MET A 85 -13.21 12.99 -2.98
N LYS A 86 -13.63 12.92 -1.74
CA LYS A 86 -14.44 13.96 -1.09
C LYS A 86 -13.71 15.31 -0.91
N THR A 87 -12.38 15.29 -1.01
CA THR A 87 -11.54 16.49 -0.87
C THR A 87 -10.88 16.93 -2.18
N PHE A 88 -11.17 16.23 -3.29
CA PHE A 88 -10.65 16.59 -4.59
C PHE A 88 -11.14 17.97 -5.04
N ARG A 89 -10.36 18.60 -5.86
CA ARG A 89 -10.87 19.73 -6.67
C ARG A 89 -12.13 19.28 -7.43
N PRO A 90 -13.23 20.05 -7.39
CA PRO A 90 -14.51 19.63 -7.95
C PRO A 90 -14.44 19.18 -9.41
N GLU A 91 -13.64 19.85 -10.24
CA GLU A 91 -13.47 19.53 -11.67
C GLU A 91 -12.73 18.19 -11.88
N ILE A 92 -11.83 17.80 -10.99
CA ILE A 92 -11.13 16.52 -11.06
C ILE A 92 -12.11 15.39 -10.70
N ALA A 93 -12.83 15.56 -9.59
CA ALA A 93 -13.86 14.61 -9.17
C ALA A 93 -14.93 14.43 -10.27
N GLN A 94 -15.36 15.53 -10.90
CA GLN A 94 -16.35 15.47 -11.99
C GLN A 94 -15.83 14.73 -13.21
N ARG A 95 -14.58 14.98 -13.63
CA ARG A 95 -13.98 14.26 -14.76
C ARG A 95 -13.90 12.75 -14.50
N ILE A 96 -13.57 12.33 -13.28
CA ILE A 96 -13.53 10.90 -12.90
C ILE A 96 -14.95 10.29 -13.01
N ARG A 97 -15.98 10.98 -12.49
CA ARG A 97 -17.39 10.54 -12.60
C ARG A 97 -17.83 10.40 -14.05
N ASP A 98 -17.54 11.40 -14.88
CA ASP A 98 -17.93 11.42 -16.31
C ASP A 98 -17.29 10.26 -17.10
N LYS A 99 -16.13 9.76 -16.65
CA LYS A 99 -15.45 8.61 -17.27
C LYS A 99 -16.06 7.27 -16.89
N LYS A 100 -17.02 7.23 -15.96
CA LYS A 100 -17.71 6.00 -15.54
C LYS A 100 -16.72 4.88 -15.22
N VAL A 101 -15.78 5.16 -14.35
CA VAL A 101 -14.75 4.21 -13.91
C VAL A 101 -15.43 2.96 -13.32
N LEU A 102 -14.93 1.80 -13.68
CA LEU A 102 -15.33 0.53 -13.09
C LEU A 102 -14.25 0.02 -12.16
N CYS A 103 -14.61 -0.29 -10.92
CA CYS A 103 -13.77 -1.05 -10.01
C CYS A 103 -14.22 -2.52 -9.99
N VAL A 104 -13.28 -3.43 -10.14
CA VAL A 104 -13.50 -4.87 -10.02
C VAL A 104 -12.71 -5.36 -8.82
N LEU A 105 -13.38 -6.08 -7.91
CA LEU A 105 -12.70 -6.81 -6.84
C LEU A 105 -12.66 -8.28 -7.20
N VAL A 106 -11.53 -8.93 -7.00
CA VAL A 106 -11.35 -10.37 -7.17
C VAL A 106 -11.21 -11.03 -5.80
N ALA A 107 -11.93 -12.12 -5.55
CA ALA A 107 -11.92 -12.78 -4.25
C ALA A 107 -10.56 -13.42 -3.94
N HIS A 108 -10.26 -13.57 -2.65
CA HIS A 108 -9.03 -14.22 -2.16
C HIS A 108 -8.81 -15.65 -2.68
N ASN A 109 -9.85 -16.30 -3.16
CA ASN A 109 -9.86 -17.66 -3.75
C ASN A 109 -10.26 -17.68 -5.22
N GLU A 110 -10.16 -16.55 -5.93
CA GLU A 110 -10.34 -16.41 -7.37
C GLU A 110 -9.03 -15.98 -8.04
N LEU A 111 -8.83 -16.39 -9.26
CA LEU A 111 -7.74 -15.93 -10.11
C LEU A 111 -8.16 -14.69 -10.91
N THR A 112 -7.21 -13.83 -11.22
CA THR A 112 -7.49 -12.67 -12.08
C THR A 112 -8.03 -13.10 -13.45
N SER A 113 -7.54 -14.23 -13.98
CA SER A 113 -8.02 -14.81 -15.24
C SER A 113 -9.44 -15.38 -15.18
N ASP A 114 -10.00 -15.61 -13.98
CA ASP A 114 -11.41 -16.04 -13.83
C ASP A 114 -12.38 -14.88 -14.11
N VAL A 115 -11.91 -13.65 -13.97
CA VAL A 115 -12.71 -12.44 -14.23
C VAL A 115 -12.87 -12.26 -15.76
N PRO A 116 -14.09 -12.27 -16.33
CA PRO A 116 -14.29 -12.23 -17.79
C PRO A 116 -13.62 -11.04 -18.49
N LEU A 117 -13.55 -9.88 -17.83
CA LEU A 117 -12.86 -8.69 -18.35
C LEU A 117 -11.33 -8.86 -18.43
N PHE A 118 -10.77 -9.80 -17.70
CA PHE A 118 -9.35 -10.05 -17.56
C PHE A 118 -8.94 -11.48 -17.92
N ALA A 119 -9.86 -12.21 -18.57
CA ALA A 119 -9.53 -13.52 -19.15
C ALA A 119 -8.26 -13.41 -20.02
N SER A 120 -7.41 -14.41 -19.93
CA SER A 120 -6.10 -14.45 -20.59
C SER A 120 -6.01 -15.67 -21.52
N ASP A 121 -5.36 -15.49 -22.64
CA ASP A 121 -4.98 -16.58 -23.58
C ASP A 121 -3.66 -17.28 -23.18
N LYS A 122 -3.00 -16.79 -22.12
CA LYS A 122 -1.79 -17.41 -21.56
C LYS A 122 -2.09 -18.79 -20.98
N THR A 123 -1.07 -19.64 -20.95
CA THR A 123 -1.17 -21.01 -20.41
C THR A 123 0.04 -21.35 -19.55
N GLY A 124 -0.08 -22.36 -18.69
CA GLY A 124 1.01 -22.86 -17.85
C GLY A 124 1.68 -21.76 -17.02
N LYS A 125 3.00 -21.77 -16.95
CA LYS A 125 3.78 -20.81 -16.14
C LYS A 125 3.52 -19.33 -16.45
N GLU A 126 3.16 -18.98 -17.69
CA GLU A 126 2.83 -17.60 -18.03
C GLU A 126 1.48 -17.17 -17.46
N LEU A 127 0.52 -18.07 -17.43
CA LEU A 127 -0.78 -17.84 -16.80
C LEU A 127 -0.63 -17.76 -15.27
N ASP A 128 0.17 -18.63 -14.68
CA ASP A 128 0.46 -18.63 -13.26
C ASP A 128 1.13 -17.31 -12.83
N PHE A 129 2.12 -16.87 -13.61
CA PHE A 129 2.76 -15.56 -13.38
C PHE A 129 1.77 -14.40 -13.53
N TYR A 130 0.90 -14.44 -14.54
CA TYR A 130 -0.15 -13.44 -14.71
C TYR A 130 -1.09 -13.38 -13.50
N ASN A 131 -1.59 -14.51 -13.04
CA ASN A 131 -2.51 -14.60 -11.91
C ASN A 131 -1.86 -14.20 -10.58
N TRP A 132 -0.56 -14.46 -10.42
CA TRP A 132 0.17 -14.00 -9.25
C TRP A 132 0.44 -12.49 -9.29
N ARG A 133 0.88 -11.96 -10.45
CA ARG A 133 1.38 -10.58 -10.56
C ARG A 133 0.26 -9.56 -10.70
N GLN A 134 -0.84 -9.93 -11.33
CA GLN A 134 -1.92 -9.01 -11.71
C GLN A 134 -3.08 -9.09 -10.70
N ARG A 135 -2.83 -8.68 -9.45
CA ARG A 135 -3.86 -8.64 -8.41
C ARG A 135 -4.23 -7.22 -7.96
N GLY A 136 -3.55 -6.22 -8.49
CA GLY A 136 -3.85 -4.79 -8.39
C GLY A 136 -3.31 -4.11 -9.63
N PHE A 137 -4.15 -3.49 -10.45
CA PHE A 137 -3.73 -2.75 -11.64
C PHE A 137 -4.88 -1.98 -12.30
N LEU A 138 -4.51 -0.98 -13.10
CA LEU A 138 -5.42 -0.23 -13.96
C LEU A 138 -5.32 -0.72 -15.41
N ALA A 139 -6.47 -0.90 -16.07
CA ALA A 139 -6.58 -1.25 -17.50
C ALA A 139 -7.64 -0.40 -18.20
N ASN A 140 -7.57 -0.34 -19.53
CA ASN A 140 -8.63 0.21 -20.35
C ASN A 140 -9.39 -0.95 -21.00
N LYS A 141 -10.66 -1.10 -20.65
CA LYS A 141 -11.55 -2.14 -21.18
C LYS A 141 -12.86 -1.51 -21.65
N ASN A 142 -13.32 -1.90 -22.80
CA ASN A 142 -14.60 -1.43 -23.35
C ASN A 142 -14.73 0.10 -23.43
N GLY A 143 -13.61 0.81 -23.64
CA GLY A 143 -13.57 2.27 -23.74
C GLY A 143 -13.61 3.03 -22.42
N ARG A 144 -13.42 2.36 -21.28
CA ARG A 144 -13.35 2.97 -19.94
C ARG A 144 -12.17 2.46 -19.15
N GLN A 145 -11.80 3.21 -18.11
CA GLN A 145 -10.85 2.73 -17.12
C GLN A 145 -11.51 1.69 -16.22
N VAL A 146 -10.84 0.56 -16.05
CA VAL A 146 -11.22 -0.52 -15.16
C VAL A 146 -10.05 -0.77 -14.21
N VAL A 147 -10.27 -0.53 -12.93
CA VAL A 147 -9.27 -0.82 -11.91
C VAL A 147 -9.65 -2.11 -11.20
N LEU A 148 -8.68 -3.01 -11.03
CA LEU A 148 -8.86 -4.27 -10.33
C LEU A 148 -8.07 -4.27 -9.04
N PHE A 149 -8.67 -4.80 -7.97
CA PHE A 149 -8.02 -5.05 -6.69
C PHE A 149 -8.32 -6.45 -6.19
N ALA A 150 -7.35 -7.04 -5.49
CA ALA A 150 -7.58 -8.25 -4.74
C ALA A 150 -8.28 -7.95 -3.42
N GLU A 151 -9.25 -8.79 -3.06
CA GLU A 151 -9.95 -8.72 -1.78
C GLU A 151 -9.01 -8.76 -0.59
N GLU A 152 -7.99 -9.64 -0.67
CA GLU A 152 -6.99 -9.82 0.38
C GLU A 152 -6.13 -8.58 0.62
N ASP A 153 -5.91 -7.75 -0.40
CA ASP A 153 -5.13 -6.53 -0.27
C ASP A 153 -6.00 -5.39 0.29
N VAL A 154 -7.27 -5.29 -0.14
CA VAL A 154 -8.21 -4.28 0.38
C VAL A 154 -8.51 -4.49 1.86
N MET A 155 -8.62 -5.75 2.30
CA MET A 155 -8.96 -6.12 3.68
C MET A 155 -7.74 -6.53 4.52
N GLU A 156 -6.54 -6.52 3.93
CA GLU A 156 -5.28 -6.96 4.56
C GLU A 156 -5.38 -8.38 5.15
N TYR A 157 -5.97 -9.32 4.39
CA TYR A 157 -6.04 -10.71 4.81
C TYR A 157 -4.64 -11.32 4.93
N GLU A 158 -4.50 -12.38 5.71
CA GLU A 158 -3.24 -13.11 5.80
C GLU A 158 -2.86 -13.71 4.44
N GLY A 159 -1.70 -13.32 3.93
CA GLY A 159 -1.18 -13.68 2.62
C GLY A 159 -1.35 -12.59 1.55
N GLY A 160 -2.17 -11.55 1.82
CA GLY A 160 -2.26 -10.35 1.00
C GLY A 160 -1.26 -9.27 1.40
N MET A 161 -1.31 -8.13 0.72
CA MET A 161 -0.51 -6.95 1.03
C MET A 161 -1.01 -6.31 2.33
N GLN A 162 -0.10 -6.08 3.28
CA GLN A 162 -0.42 -5.54 4.60
C GLN A 162 0.45 -4.33 4.96
N LEU A 163 1.24 -3.84 4.02
CA LEU A 163 2.23 -2.79 4.26
C LEU A 163 1.89 -1.48 3.55
N GLU A 164 0.95 -1.55 2.62
CA GLU A 164 0.49 -0.43 1.81
C GLU A 164 -0.96 -0.66 1.38
N SER A 165 -1.65 0.40 0.98
CA SER A 165 -2.93 0.28 0.28
C SER A 165 -2.71 0.26 -1.24
N ILE A 166 -2.77 -0.92 -1.84
CA ILE A 166 -2.76 -1.07 -3.30
C ILE A 166 -3.94 -0.32 -3.94
N LEU A 167 -5.10 -0.28 -3.26
CA LEU A 167 -6.25 0.48 -3.74
C LEU A 167 -5.91 1.96 -3.92
N ILE A 168 -5.24 2.59 -2.96
CA ILE A 168 -4.86 4.01 -3.04
C ILE A 168 -3.82 4.21 -4.14
N HIS A 169 -2.87 3.29 -4.34
CA HIS A 169 -1.90 3.34 -5.42
C HIS A 169 -2.56 3.33 -6.80
N GLU A 170 -3.35 2.29 -7.07
CA GLU A 170 -4.00 2.13 -8.38
C GLU A 170 -5.06 3.21 -8.63
N PHE A 171 -5.71 3.70 -7.56
CA PHE A 171 -6.59 4.85 -7.68
C PHE A 171 -5.81 6.13 -8.01
N GLY A 172 -4.55 6.24 -7.60
CA GLY A 172 -3.62 7.27 -8.07
C GLY A 172 -3.53 7.29 -9.60
N HIS A 173 -3.40 6.13 -10.23
CA HIS A 173 -3.42 6.01 -11.70
C HIS A 173 -4.77 6.38 -12.30
N VAL A 174 -5.89 6.03 -11.66
CA VAL A 174 -7.23 6.47 -12.11
C VAL A 174 -7.36 7.99 -12.05
N ILE A 175 -6.91 8.62 -10.96
CA ILE A 175 -6.92 10.09 -10.80
C ILE A 175 -6.14 10.75 -11.94
N GLN A 176 -4.96 10.25 -12.24
CA GLN A 176 -4.15 10.76 -13.34
C GLN A 176 -4.81 10.54 -14.71
N GLY A 177 -5.29 9.34 -14.97
CA GLY A 177 -5.81 8.95 -16.29
C GLY A 177 -7.19 9.51 -16.59
N ALA A 178 -8.08 9.62 -15.61
CA ALA A 178 -9.45 10.10 -15.77
C ALA A 178 -9.64 11.55 -15.32
N GLY A 179 -8.93 11.98 -14.26
CA GLY A 179 -9.15 13.26 -13.61
C GLY A 179 -8.29 14.41 -14.15
N PHE A 180 -7.08 14.12 -14.68
CA PHE A 180 -6.17 15.17 -15.12
C PHE A 180 -6.51 15.71 -16.50
N ASP A 181 -6.36 17.03 -16.64
CA ASP A 181 -6.26 17.68 -17.94
C ASP A 181 -4.82 17.67 -18.49
N ALA A 182 -4.64 18.24 -19.67
CA ALA A 182 -3.34 18.27 -20.32
C ALA A 182 -2.29 19.05 -19.50
N GLU A 183 -2.70 20.09 -18.78
CA GLU A 183 -1.80 20.90 -17.96
C GLU A 183 -1.28 20.09 -16.77
N LEU A 184 -2.15 19.44 -16.00
CA LEU A 184 -1.74 18.59 -14.88
C LEU A 184 -0.85 17.42 -15.35
N GLN A 185 -1.15 16.81 -16.51
CA GLN A 185 -0.29 15.78 -17.10
C GLN A 185 1.13 16.29 -17.40
N VAL A 186 1.25 17.50 -17.91
CA VAL A 186 2.56 18.14 -18.18
C VAL A 186 3.29 18.41 -16.87
N ARG A 187 2.60 18.94 -15.87
CA ARG A 187 3.19 19.30 -14.57
C ARG A 187 3.70 18.10 -13.80
N VAL A 188 2.97 16.98 -13.78
CA VAL A 188 3.44 15.74 -13.15
C VAL A 188 4.68 15.20 -13.88
N ARG A 189 4.70 15.20 -15.21
CA ARG A 189 5.89 14.80 -15.96
C ARG A 189 7.10 15.70 -15.67
N ALA A 190 6.88 17.01 -15.55
CA ALA A 190 7.93 17.96 -15.22
C ALA A 190 8.48 17.72 -13.81
N ALA A 191 7.61 17.53 -12.80
CA ALA A 191 8.01 17.22 -11.44
C ALA A 191 8.83 15.90 -11.37
N TYR A 192 8.39 14.86 -12.08
CA TYR A 192 9.14 13.61 -12.22
C TYR A 192 10.55 13.82 -12.81
N GLN A 193 10.67 14.60 -13.90
CA GLN A 193 11.98 14.89 -14.49
C GLN A 193 12.87 15.71 -13.56
N ASN A 194 12.30 16.66 -12.81
CA ASN A 194 13.00 17.44 -11.81
C ASN A 194 13.49 16.56 -10.65
N ALA A 195 12.67 15.62 -10.18
CA ALA A 195 13.05 14.64 -9.16
C ALA A 195 14.26 13.80 -9.62
N LYS A 196 14.24 13.31 -10.86
CA LYS A 196 15.38 12.61 -11.48
C LYS A 196 16.62 13.48 -11.57
N ALA A 197 16.49 14.70 -12.03
CA ALA A 197 17.62 15.63 -12.20
C ALA A 197 18.26 16.00 -10.85
N LYS A 198 17.45 16.11 -9.79
CA LYS A 198 17.92 16.34 -8.40
C LYS A 198 18.52 15.09 -7.75
N GLY A 199 18.36 13.91 -8.35
CA GLY A 199 18.85 12.64 -7.82
C GLY A 199 18.07 12.12 -6.60
N ILE A 200 16.90 12.66 -6.28
CA ILE A 200 16.01 12.13 -5.24
C ILE A 200 15.36 10.82 -5.71
N TYR A 201 14.93 9.99 -4.78
CA TYR A 201 14.46 8.62 -5.02
C TYR A 201 15.53 7.65 -5.62
N ASN A 202 16.82 8.03 -5.58
CA ASN A 202 17.93 7.11 -5.84
C ASN A 202 18.54 6.55 -4.55
N ASP A 203 17.87 6.72 -3.43
CA ASP A 203 18.27 6.32 -2.08
C ASP A 203 17.46 5.14 -1.56
N GLY A 204 16.78 4.41 -2.45
CA GLY A 204 16.11 3.17 -2.13
C GLY A 204 17.10 2.06 -1.75
N TYR A 205 16.60 1.04 -1.10
CA TYR A 205 17.40 -0.05 -0.58
C TYR A 205 17.31 -1.26 -1.53
N ALA A 206 18.42 -1.72 -2.09
CA ALA A 206 18.49 -3.05 -2.66
C ALA A 206 18.50 -4.07 -1.51
N ALA A 207 17.35 -4.28 -0.89
CA ALA A 207 17.23 -5.10 0.31
C ALA A 207 16.20 -6.20 0.08
N GLN A 208 16.48 -7.40 0.60
CA GLN A 208 15.52 -8.48 0.67
C GLN A 208 14.94 -8.56 2.07
N LYS A 209 13.60 -8.63 2.17
CA LYS A 209 12.96 -8.91 3.45
C LYS A 209 13.39 -10.27 3.97
N PHE A 210 13.79 -10.27 5.21
CA PHE A 210 14.03 -11.49 5.93
C PHE A 210 12.72 -12.29 6.07
N ARG A 211 12.74 -13.58 5.73
CA ARG A 211 11.62 -14.46 6.00
C ARG A 211 11.49 -14.60 7.51
N ARG A 212 10.51 -13.94 8.10
CA ARG A 212 10.07 -13.91 9.50
C ARG A 212 10.92 -14.72 10.48
N VAL A 213 11.61 -14.05 11.38
CA VAL A 213 11.98 -14.67 12.66
C VAL A 213 10.68 -15.09 13.35
N THR A 214 10.43 -16.39 13.46
CA THR A 214 9.18 -16.91 14.03
C THR A 214 9.24 -17.01 15.55
N SER A 215 10.44 -16.85 16.13
CA SER A 215 10.68 -17.04 17.57
C SER A 215 10.20 -15.83 18.37
N GLU A 216 9.37 -16.07 19.36
CA GLU A 216 9.00 -15.08 20.38
C GLU A 216 10.15 -14.81 21.35
N THR A 217 10.96 -15.83 21.62
CA THR A 217 12.16 -15.70 22.45
C THR A 217 13.35 -15.25 21.60
N PRO A 218 14.30 -14.48 22.18
CA PRO A 218 15.47 -14.02 21.47
C PRO A 218 16.36 -15.15 20.93
N VAL A 219 16.58 -15.18 19.60
CA VAL A 219 17.49 -16.12 18.91
C VAL A 219 18.68 -15.37 18.32
N SER A 220 19.79 -16.10 18.03
CA SER A 220 20.93 -15.54 17.32
C SER A 220 20.50 -15.05 15.94
N LEU A 221 20.89 -13.81 15.59
CA LEU A 221 20.65 -13.23 14.27
C LEU A 221 21.29 -14.08 13.18
N LEU A 222 22.51 -14.59 13.39
CA LEU A 222 23.18 -15.42 12.40
C LEU A 222 22.45 -16.76 12.20
N ASP A 223 21.99 -17.40 13.26
CA ASP A 223 21.23 -18.65 13.13
C ASP A 223 19.87 -18.43 12.45
N ALA A 224 19.24 -17.29 12.72
CA ALA A 224 18.03 -16.88 12.03
C ALA A 224 18.27 -16.63 10.54
N LEU A 225 19.39 -16.01 10.16
CA LEU A 225 19.79 -15.79 8.76
C LEU A 225 20.05 -17.15 8.05
N VAL A 226 20.81 -18.06 8.66
CA VAL A 226 21.06 -19.41 8.11
C VAL A 226 19.76 -20.17 7.86
N LYS A 227 18.82 -20.10 8.80
CA LYS A 227 17.52 -20.76 8.65
C LYS A 227 16.70 -20.14 7.50
N SER A 228 16.84 -18.83 7.25
CA SER A 228 16.06 -18.11 6.24
C SER A 228 16.66 -18.20 4.84
N PHE A 229 17.95 -18.42 4.75
CA PHE A 229 18.70 -18.52 3.50
C PHE A 229 19.50 -19.83 3.45
N PRO A 230 18.82 -20.99 3.35
CA PRO A 230 19.48 -22.30 3.42
C PRO A 230 20.46 -22.55 2.27
N ASP A 231 20.30 -21.84 1.14
CA ASP A 231 21.19 -21.91 -0.01
C ASP A 231 22.50 -21.09 0.17
N GLN A 232 22.60 -20.34 1.28
CA GLN A 232 23.77 -19.52 1.58
C GLN A 232 24.60 -20.17 2.69
N THR A 233 25.95 -20.12 2.55
CA THR A 233 26.80 -20.66 3.62
C THR A 233 26.81 -19.78 4.86
N LYS A 234 26.99 -20.40 6.02
CA LYS A 234 27.08 -19.66 7.29
C LYS A 234 28.23 -18.65 7.29
N ASP A 235 29.35 -19.00 6.69
CA ASP A 235 30.53 -18.11 6.58
C ASP A 235 30.25 -16.88 5.73
N PHE A 236 29.54 -17.05 4.61
CA PHE A 236 29.12 -15.92 3.78
C PHE A 236 28.13 -15.00 4.52
N LEU A 237 27.14 -15.56 5.20
CA LEU A 237 26.20 -14.78 6.00
C LEU A 237 26.90 -14.06 7.16
N ARG A 238 27.91 -14.68 7.76
CA ARG A 238 28.79 -14.05 8.74
C ARG A 238 29.55 -12.86 8.12
N ALA A 239 30.12 -13.05 6.93
CA ALA A 239 30.83 -11.99 6.23
C ALA A 239 29.91 -10.79 5.88
N CYS A 240 28.65 -11.05 5.50
CA CYS A 240 27.62 -10.02 5.30
C CYS A 240 27.34 -9.25 6.61
N LEU A 241 27.21 -9.96 7.72
CA LEU A 241 27.00 -9.36 9.03
C LEU A 241 28.19 -8.46 9.44
N ASP A 242 29.39 -8.99 9.39
CA ASP A 242 30.63 -8.25 9.71
C ASP A 242 30.85 -7.07 8.76
N GLY A 243 30.40 -7.19 7.51
CA GLY A 243 30.42 -6.17 6.47
C GLY A 243 29.40 -5.04 6.68
N GLY A 244 28.40 -5.25 7.56
CA GLY A 244 27.32 -4.30 7.81
C GLY A 244 26.23 -4.31 6.73
N ASP A 245 26.09 -5.42 5.98
CA ASP A 245 25.06 -5.60 4.97
C ASP A 245 23.75 -6.16 5.59
N ILE A 246 23.71 -6.35 6.90
CA ILE A 246 22.53 -6.77 7.63
C ILE A 246 22.00 -5.57 8.44
N LEU A 247 20.73 -5.23 8.22
CA LEU A 247 20.04 -4.21 9.00
C LEU A 247 19.05 -4.88 9.97
N VAL A 248 19.05 -4.41 11.21
CA VAL A 248 18.00 -4.74 12.19
C VAL A 248 17.30 -3.43 12.57
N ASN A 249 16.00 -3.37 12.32
CA ASN A 249 15.18 -2.18 12.53
C ASN A 249 15.77 -0.92 11.85
N GLY A 250 16.27 -1.09 10.62
CA GLY A 250 16.85 -0.03 9.80
C GLY A 250 18.28 0.38 10.15
N ARG A 251 18.94 -0.29 11.12
CA ARG A 251 20.31 0.03 11.55
C ARG A 251 21.27 -1.10 11.17
N PRO A 252 22.45 -0.81 10.59
CA PRO A 252 23.46 -1.82 10.31
C PRO A 252 23.93 -2.50 11.59
N VAL A 253 23.94 -3.83 11.59
CA VAL A 253 24.48 -4.67 12.66
C VAL A 253 25.71 -5.38 12.16
N ARG A 254 26.83 -5.33 12.93
CA ARG A 254 28.13 -5.89 12.54
C ARG A 254 28.59 -7.04 13.44
N ALA A 255 27.76 -7.45 14.39
CA ALA A 255 28.01 -8.57 15.27
C ALA A 255 26.73 -9.36 15.46
N ASP A 256 26.87 -10.63 15.84
CA ASP A 256 25.72 -11.48 16.13
C ASP A 256 24.93 -10.90 17.30
N ALA A 257 23.70 -10.53 17.05
CA ALA A 257 22.77 -9.93 18.00
C ALA A 257 21.60 -10.90 18.28
N LYS A 258 20.80 -10.59 19.27
CA LYS A 258 19.56 -11.31 19.54
C LYS A 258 18.40 -10.63 18.81
N VAL A 259 17.60 -11.41 18.10
CA VAL A 259 16.41 -10.93 17.37
C VAL A 259 15.19 -11.80 17.71
N THR A 260 14.02 -11.20 17.60
CA THR A 260 12.71 -11.81 17.83
C THR A 260 11.82 -11.61 16.60
N ARG A 261 10.62 -12.17 16.61
CA ARG A 261 9.62 -11.96 15.55
C ARG A 261 9.20 -10.49 15.32
N ASN A 262 9.48 -9.61 16.30
CA ASN A 262 9.14 -8.21 16.22
C ASN A 262 10.22 -7.38 15.52
N ASP A 263 11.40 -7.96 15.27
CA ASP A 263 12.50 -7.27 14.63
C ASP A 263 12.40 -7.36 13.10
N LYS A 264 12.55 -6.22 12.44
CA LYS A 264 12.65 -6.13 10.97
C LYS A 264 14.11 -6.35 10.58
N VAL A 265 14.42 -7.51 10.02
CA VAL A 265 15.76 -7.87 9.55
C VAL A 265 15.81 -7.80 8.02
N LEU A 266 16.82 -7.15 7.47
CA LEU A 266 17.03 -7.00 6.02
C LEU A 266 18.47 -7.34 5.65
N ILE A 267 18.66 -7.97 4.49
CA ILE A 267 19.96 -8.04 3.81
C ILE A 267 20.01 -6.93 2.76
N VAL A 268 21.03 -6.09 2.81
CA VAL A 268 21.27 -5.00 1.86
C VAL A 268 22.27 -5.47 0.83
N PHE A 269 21.84 -5.54 -0.44
CA PHE A 269 22.67 -6.01 -1.56
C PHE A 269 23.58 -4.93 -2.16
N GLY A 270 23.70 -3.80 -1.53
CA GLY A 270 24.36 -2.60 -2.02
C GLY A 270 23.33 -1.49 -2.19
N GLY A 271 23.73 -0.31 -1.98
CA GLY A 271 22.88 0.86 -2.17
C GLY A 271 23.63 1.93 -2.96
N PRO A 272 23.03 3.05 -3.20
CA PRO A 272 21.59 3.28 -3.28
C PRO A 272 20.99 2.67 -4.55
N LYS A 273 19.70 2.35 -4.52
CA LYS A 273 18.93 1.84 -5.64
C LYS A 273 17.83 2.84 -5.99
N GLN A 274 17.51 2.97 -7.27
CA GLN A 274 16.33 3.72 -7.71
C GLN A 274 15.05 3.12 -7.12
N CYS A 275 14.23 3.99 -6.49
CA CYS A 275 12.92 3.62 -5.96
C CYS A 275 11.89 3.41 -7.08
N TYR A 276 10.79 2.74 -6.75
CA TYR A 276 9.68 2.49 -7.67
C TYR A 276 9.09 3.80 -8.23
N ALA A 277 9.05 4.85 -7.44
CA ALA A 277 8.65 6.19 -7.86
C ALA A 277 9.41 6.71 -9.11
N LEU A 278 10.62 6.23 -9.39
CA LEU A 278 11.37 6.64 -10.59
C LEU A 278 11.21 5.71 -11.80
N VAL A 279 10.36 4.69 -11.74
CA VAL A 279 10.10 3.80 -12.88
C VAL A 279 9.53 4.61 -14.06
N ASN A 280 8.52 5.43 -13.80
CA ASN A 280 7.94 6.37 -14.78
C ASN A 280 7.13 7.46 -14.06
N ALA A 281 6.62 8.45 -14.80
CA ALA A 281 5.88 9.56 -14.21
C ALA A 281 4.51 9.15 -13.62
N ALA A 282 3.93 8.03 -14.04
CA ALA A 282 2.68 7.54 -13.49
C ALA A 282 2.90 6.88 -12.13
N GLU A 283 3.96 6.08 -12.01
CA GLU A 283 4.36 5.51 -10.72
C GLU A 283 4.79 6.60 -9.72
N TYR A 284 5.56 7.59 -10.18
CA TYR A 284 5.94 8.74 -9.36
C TYR A 284 4.72 9.44 -8.74
N TRP A 285 3.65 9.63 -9.54
CA TRP A 285 2.40 10.20 -9.06
C TRP A 285 1.69 9.26 -8.08
N ALA A 286 1.55 7.97 -8.40
CA ALA A 286 0.84 6.99 -7.58
C ALA A 286 1.53 6.77 -6.22
N GLU A 287 2.86 6.70 -6.18
CA GLU A 287 3.66 6.66 -4.95
C GLU A 287 3.44 7.93 -4.11
N GLY A 288 3.43 9.11 -4.75
CA GLY A 288 3.11 10.36 -4.07
C GLY A 288 1.70 10.38 -3.47
N VAL A 289 0.71 9.77 -4.13
CA VAL A 289 -0.65 9.61 -3.59
C VAL A 289 -0.65 8.70 -2.35
N GLN A 290 0.10 7.58 -2.37
CA GLN A 290 0.25 6.73 -1.19
C GLN A 290 0.92 7.46 -0.03
N ASP A 291 2.02 8.18 -0.28
CA ASP A 291 2.69 9.02 0.73
C ASP A 291 1.75 10.10 1.29
N TRP A 292 0.89 10.69 0.43
CA TRP A 292 -0.07 11.71 0.84
C TRP A 292 -1.12 11.20 1.83
N TYR A 293 -1.46 9.93 1.76
CA TYR A 293 -2.41 9.27 2.66
C TYR A 293 -1.74 8.38 3.72
N ASP A 294 -0.42 8.48 3.92
CA ASP A 294 0.38 7.74 4.91
C ASP A 294 0.26 6.21 4.76
N THR A 295 0.23 5.72 3.53
CA THR A 295 0.01 4.30 3.25
C THR A 295 1.01 3.66 2.30
N ASN A 296 2.18 4.28 2.10
CA ASN A 296 3.22 3.68 1.28
C ASN A 296 4.08 2.69 2.08
N ARG A 297 4.72 1.76 1.37
CA ARG A 297 5.76 0.89 1.93
C ARG A 297 7.03 1.68 2.18
N THR A 298 7.87 1.19 3.07
CA THR A 298 9.13 1.84 3.41
C THR A 298 10.26 0.85 3.60
N MET A 299 11.46 1.27 3.19
CA MET A 299 12.73 0.58 3.43
C MET A 299 12.71 -0.88 2.97
N ASP A 300 12.30 -1.11 1.74
CA ASP A 300 12.38 -2.41 1.08
C ASP A 300 13.14 -2.30 -0.26
N HIS A 301 13.04 -3.32 -1.12
CA HIS A 301 13.77 -3.37 -2.37
C HIS A 301 13.32 -2.34 -3.43
N ASP A 302 12.15 -1.71 -3.23
CA ASP A 302 11.58 -0.73 -4.17
C ASP A 302 11.37 0.66 -3.56
N HIS A 303 11.45 0.78 -2.22
CA HIS A 303 11.10 2.00 -1.50
C HIS A 303 12.21 2.46 -0.56
N ASN A 304 12.36 3.78 -0.41
CA ASN A 304 13.22 4.41 0.57
C ASN A 304 12.50 4.58 1.93
N HIS A 305 12.83 5.61 2.69
CA HIS A 305 12.23 5.90 4.00
C HIS A 305 10.96 6.76 3.93
N ILE A 306 10.59 7.27 2.74
CA ILE A 306 9.41 8.14 2.57
C ILE A 306 8.17 7.25 2.48
N HIS A 307 7.17 7.54 3.30
CA HIS A 307 5.89 6.82 3.34
C HIS A 307 4.77 7.62 4.01
N THR A 308 5.02 8.90 4.35
CA THR A 308 4.02 9.76 4.98
C THR A 308 3.99 11.14 4.33
N ARG A 309 2.82 11.82 4.42
CA ARG A 309 2.64 13.18 3.92
C ARG A 309 3.68 14.17 4.49
N ALA A 310 3.99 14.05 5.78
CA ALA A 310 4.96 14.93 6.43
C ALA A 310 6.36 14.75 5.84
N GLN A 311 6.77 13.51 5.58
CA GLN A 311 8.04 13.20 4.93
C GLN A 311 8.05 13.66 3.47
N LEU A 312 6.98 13.39 2.71
CA LEU A 312 6.84 13.84 1.33
C LEU A 312 6.97 15.36 1.19
N LYS A 313 6.29 16.13 2.06
CA LYS A 313 6.38 17.61 2.06
C LYS A 313 7.81 18.13 2.22
N THR A 314 8.67 17.38 2.91
CA THR A 314 10.08 17.76 3.13
C THR A 314 11.00 17.23 2.04
N TYR A 315 10.77 15.99 1.60
CA TYR A 315 11.66 15.28 0.68
C TYR A 315 11.43 15.68 -0.78
N ASP A 316 10.15 15.73 -1.21
CA ASP A 316 9.74 16.17 -2.55
C ASP A 316 8.60 17.19 -2.46
N PRO A 317 8.90 18.44 -2.15
CA PRO A 317 7.90 19.49 -2.00
C PRO A 317 7.15 19.81 -3.30
N GLU A 318 7.70 19.47 -4.46
CA GLU A 318 7.05 19.68 -5.75
C GLU A 318 5.91 18.67 -5.96
N LEU A 319 6.17 17.39 -5.70
CA LEU A 319 5.14 16.35 -5.71
C LEU A 319 4.09 16.59 -4.61
N ALA A 320 4.53 16.95 -3.40
CA ALA A 320 3.62 17.26 -2.30
C ALA A 320 2.66 18.42 -2.64
N LYS A 321 3.14 19.44 -3.35
CA LYS A 321 2.30 20.55 -3.82
C LYS A 321 1.26 20.10 -4.84
N LEU A 322 1.63 19.22 -5.77
CA LEU A 322 0.69 18.63 -6.73
C LEU A 322 -0.37 17.77 -6.02
N CYS A 323 0.05 16.96 -5.03
CA CYS A 323 -0.88 16.17 -4.21
C CYS A 323 -1.86 17.09 -3.45
N ALA A 324 -1.37 18.14 -2.79
CA ALA A 324 -2.22 19.10 -2.09
C ALA A 324 -3.24 19.78 -3.00
N GLU A 325 -2.82 20.16 -4.21
CA GLU A 325 -3.68 20.82 -5.20
C GLU A 325 -4.78 19.90 -5.73
N VAL A 326 -4.45 18.64 -6.00
CA VAL A 326 -5.35 17.66 -6.61
C VAL A 326 -6.26 17.00 -5.58
N LEU A 327 -5.67 16.55 -4.48
CA LEU A 327 -6.31 15.69 -3.47
C LEU A 327 -6.89 16.48 -2.29
N GLY A 328 -6.50 17.75 -2.15
CA GLY A 328 -6.79 18.53 -0.96
C GLY A 328 -5.90 18.14 0.24
N ASP A 329 -5.88 19.00 1.26
CA ASP A 329 -5.08 18.78 2.49
C ASP A 329 -6.00 18.43 3.67
N SER A 330 -6.78 17.35 3.54
CA SER A 330 -7.67 16.84 4.60
C SER A 330 -6.88 16.21 5.75
N GLU A 331 -7.51 16.12 6.92
CA GLU A 331 -6.97 15.39 8.07
C GLU A 331 -6.99 13.87 7.92
N TRP A 332 -7.75 13.36 6.96
CA TRP A 332 -7.86 11.91 6.78
C TRP A 332 -6.56 11.29 6.33
N ARG A 333 -6.24 10.15 6.92
CA ARG A 333 -5.14 9.26 6.56
C ARG A 333 -5.68 7.85 6.47
N PHE A 334 -5.03 7.04 5.66
CA PHE A 334 -5.34 5.61 5.64
C PHE A 334 -5.05 4.98 7.00
N VAL A 335 -5.98 4.16 7.43
CA VAL A 335 -5.83 3.32 8.62
C VAL A 335 -6.26 1.92 8.24
N SER A 336 -5.46 0.93 8.59
CA SER A 336 -5.73 -0.48 8.30
C SER A 336 -7.16 -0.89 8.66
N PRO A 337 -7.90 -1.59 7.77
CA PRO A 337 -9.23 -2.11 8.05
C PRO A 337 -9.21 -3.07 9.24
N ARG A 338 -8.10 -3.75 9.51
CA ARG A 338 -7.95 -4.66 10.65
C ARG A 338 -8.02 -3.90 11.97
N THR A 339 -7.46 -2.68 12.05
CA THR A 339 -7.50 -1.85 13.26
C THR A 339 -8.83 -1.12 13.44
N ARG A 340 -9.62 -0.99 12.38
CA ARG A 340 -10.97 -0.39 12.37
C ARG A 340 -12.09 -1.43 12.40
N ALA A 341 -11.75 -2.70 12.57
CA ALA A 341 -12.71 -3.80 12.61
C ALA A 341 -13.83 -3.54 13.64
N GLY A 342 -15.05 -3.91 13.29
CA GLY A 342 -16.22 -3.70 14.13
C GLY A 342 -16.74 -2.26 14.18
N GLN A 343 -16.11 -1.30 13.50
CA GLN A 343 -16.46 0.12 13.54
C GLN A 343 -17.04 0.62 12.21
N GLY A 344 -18.02 1.51 12.28
CA GLY A 344 -18.60 2.19 11.12
C GLY A 344 -19.06 1.20 10.03
N HIS A 345 -18.55 1.36 8.80
CA HIS A 345 -18.87 0.48 7.66
C HIS A 345 -18.33 -0.95 7.81
N LEU A 346 -17.41 -1.20 8.75
CA LEU A 346 -16.90 -2.52 9.12
C LEU A 346 -17.59 -3.12 10.36
N ALA A 347 -18.75 -2.57 10.77
CA ALA A 347 -19.54 -3.13 11.86
C ALA A 347 -19.86 -4.61 11.59
N GLY A 348 -19.50 -5.49 12.54
CA GLY A 348 -19.64 -6.94 12.40
C GLY A 348 -18.48 -7.65 11.70
N TYR A 349 -17.47 -6.94 11.18
CA TYR A 349 -16.25 -7.55 10.67
C TYR A 349 -15.32 -7.94 11.82
N ASP A 350 -14.86 -9.19 11.80
CA ASP A 350 -13.88 -9.72 12.76
C ASP A 350 -12.65 -10.26 11.98
N PRO A 351 -11.47 -9.63 12.11
CA PRO A 351 -10.26 -10.09 11.44
C PRO A 351 -9.78 -11.49 11.87
N ALA A 352 -10.21 -11.98 13.04
CA ALA A 352 -9.84 -13.31 13.50
C ALA A 352 -10.54 -14.42 12.69
N THR A 353 -11.70 -14.11 12.11
CA THR A 353 -12.47 -15.02 11.24
C THR A 353 -12.27 -14.76 9.76
N ALA A 354 -11.42 -13.76 9.41
CA ALA A 354 -11.13 -13.42 8.03
C ALA A 354 -10.48 -14.60 7.28
N PRO A 355 -10.81 -14.80 6.00
CA PRO A 355 -10.16 -15.83 5.21
C PRO A 355 -8.66 -15.56 5.05
N ARG A 356 -7.93 -16.61 4.71
CA ARG A 356 -6.55 -16.52 4.24
C ARG A 356 -6.53 -16.67 2.73
N VAL A 357 -5.55 -16.04 2.08
CA VAL A 357 -5.34 -16.26 0.65
C VAL A 357 -5.08 -17.74 0.39
N ALA A 358 -5.82 -18.30 -0.56
CA ALA A 358 -5.63 -19.68 -0.94
C ALA A 358 -4.22 -19.90 -1.51
N LYS A 359 -3.48 -20.84 -0.93
CA LYS A 359 -2.18 -21.24 -1.45
C LYS A 359 -2.39 -22.18 -2.63
N LEU A 360 -2.00 -21.73 -3.80
CA LEU A 360 -1.96 -22.52 -5.02
C LEU A 360 -0.49 -22.75 -5.37
N GLU A 361 -0.02 -24.00 -5.28
CA GLU A 361 1.40 -24.37 -5.41
C GLU A 361 2.05 -23.78 -6.67
N HIS A 362 1.36 -23.86 -7.81
CA HIS A 362 1.85 -23.32 -9.09
C HIS A 362 1.94 -21.79 -9.11
N ILE A 363 1.05 -21.08 -8.40
CA ILE A 363 1.10 -19.62 -8.25
C ILE A 363 2.24 -19.21 -7.31
N ASP A 364 2.40 -19.93 -6.21
CA ASP A 364 3.51 -19.72 -5.27
C ASP A 364 4.86 -19.99 -5.96
N GLN A 365 4.92 -21.00 -6.83
CA GLN A 365 6.11 -21.29 -7.62
C GLN A 365 6.43 -20.17 -8.64
N ALA A 366 5.43 -19.59 -9.27
CA ALA A 366 5.64 -18.45 -10.17
C ALA A 366 6.22 -17.24 -9.44
N ALA A 367 5.76 -16.98 -8.22
CA ALA A 367 6.30 -15.94 -7.34
C ALA A 367 7.77 -16.21 -6.99
N GLN A 368 8.06 -17.47 -6.62
CA GLN A 368 9.42 -17.91 -6.28
C GLN A 368 10.38 -17.76 -7.47
N ASP A 369 9.99 -18.29 -8.63
CA ASP A 369 10.79 -18.21 -9.87
C ASP A 369 11.12 -16.75 -10.23
N TYR A 370 10.15 -15.83 -10.06
CA TYR A 370 10.36 -14.40 -10.30
C TYR A 370 11.38 -13.79 -9.33
N TYR A 371 11.22 -14.03 -8.03
CA TYR A 371 12.11 -13.47 -7.04
C TYR A 371 13.51 -14.09 -7.09
N ASP A 372 13.63 -15.38 -7.36
CA ASP A 372 14.94 -16.02 -7.54
C ASP A 372 15.71 -15.43 -8.72
N LYS A 373 15.03 -15.17 -9.85
CA LYS A 373 15.60 -14.47 -10.99
C LYS A 373 15.98 -13.02 -10.65
N TYR A 374 15.07 -12.30 -9.99
CA TYR A 374 15.28 -10.91 -9.60
C TYR A 374 16.50 -10.75 -8.70
N TRP A 375 16.67 -11.63 -7.68
CA TRP A 375 17.72 -11.53 -6.70
C TRP A 375 19.06 -12.13 -7.14
N LYS A 376 19.10 -12.92 -8.21
CA LYS A 376 20.30 -13.66 -8.68
C LYS A 376 21.53 -12.76 -8.83
N ASP A 377 21.38 -11.63 -9.53
CA ASP A 377 22.49 -10.71 -9.78
C ASP A 377 22.90 -9.92 -8.52
N TYR A 378 21.96 -9.69 -7.62
CA TYR A 378 22.25 -9.06 -6.33
C TYR A 378 23.06 -10.00 -5.43
N TRP A 379 22.67 -11.28 -5.32
CA TRP A 379 23.44 -12.27 -4.60
C TRP A 379 24.86 -12.42 -5.18
N LYS A 380 24.99 -12.51 -6.49
CA LYS A 380 26.29 -12.59 -7.17
C LYS A 380 27.20 -11.42 -6.76
N ARG A 381 26.71 -10.19 -6.85
CA ARG A 381 27.48 -8.99 -6.46
C ARG A 381 27.86 -8.99 -4.98
N LEU A 382 26.98 -9.47 -4.11
CA LEU A 382 27.26 -9.55 -2.68
C LEU A 382 28.35 -10.61 -2.39
N HIS A 383 28.32 -11.75 -3.07
CA HIS A 383 29.39 -12.76 -3.03
C HIS A 383 30.72 -12.21 -3.51
N GLU A 384 30.76 -11.52 -4.64
CA GLU A 384 31.98 -10.88 -5.19
C GLU A 384 32.54 -9.85 -4.19
N LYS A 385 31.72 -9.01 -3.58
CA LYS A 385 32.12 -8.04 -2.56
C LYS A 385 32.83 -8.69 -1.37
N HIS A 386 32.35 -9.82 -0.89
CA HIS A 386 32.92 -10.51 0.27
C HIS A 386 34.12 -11.39 -0.10
N SER A 387 34.16 -11.95 -1.30
CA SER A 387 35.33 -12.70 -1.81
C SER A 387 36.55 -11.80 -2.04
N ALA A 388 36.34 -10.60 -2.59
CA ALA A 388 37.43 -9.62 -2.80
C ALA A 388 38.03 -9.13 -1.48
N LYS A 389 37.23 -9.00 -0.41
CA LYS A 389 37.73 -8.62 0.92
C LYS A 389 38.54 -9.74 1.60
N ALA A 390 38.24 -11.01 1.32
CA ALA A 390 38.99 -12.13 1.84
C ALA A 390 40.40 -12.19 1.25
N THR A 391 40.56 -11.92 -0.06
CA THR A 391 41.84 -11.87 -0.75
C THR A 391 42.73 -10.71 -0.31
N SER A 392 42.17 -9.55 -0.01
CA SER A 392 42.93 -8.38 0.47
C SER A 392 43.44 -8.51 1.92
N LYS A 393 42.75 -9.30 2.77
CA LYS A 393 43.20 -9.60 4.14
C LYS A 393 44.27 -10.69 4.24
N GLY A 394 44.44 -11.50 3.18
CA GLY A 394 45.47 -12.54 3.12
C GLY A 394 46.84 -12.04 2.55
N GLN A 395 46.91 -10.76 2.15
CA GLN A 395 48.14 -10.14 1.61
C GLN A 395 48.76 -9.10 2.57
N GLN A 396 48.28 -8.98 3.78
CA GLN A 396 48.88 -8.22 4.89
C GLN A 396 49.40 -9.19 5.98
#